data_d9a55a4a68c2bf96ed24f4ca11840937
#
_entry.id   d9a55a4a68c2bf96ed24f4ca11840937
#
_cell.length_a   1.000
_cell.length_b   1.000
_cell.length_c   1.000
_cell.angle_alpha   90.00
_cell.angle_beta   90.00
_cell.angle_gamma   90.00
#
_symmetry.space_group_name_H-M   'P 1'
#
loop_
_entity.id
_entity.type
_entity.pdbx_description
1 polymer ?
#
loop_
_entity_poly.entity_id
_entity_poly.type
_entity_poly.pdbx_seq_one_letter_code
_entity_poly.pdbx_strand_id
1 'polypeptide(L)'
;MAHITSPLVGTVVSVRVAAGDSVSRGAELCVIESMKMEHPVLADADLVVEAVVVRAGDKVAEGAALFEVRITKHTPLTQLRERKEKLDDVARPGAAAKRHERGMRTVRENIADLFDEGTFVEYGGFAVAAQRRRRDIHDLIDNTPADGLITGIGLVDGLRCAVLAYDYTVLAGTQGFVNHRKTDRILEVVERERLPVVLFAEGGGGRPSDVDAPGIAGLDMRSFASFARLSGLVPLVGIVAGYCFAGNAALLGCCDVIIATETANIGMAGPAMIEGGGLGKVLPTDIGPVATQRANGVIDVVEADEASATSTAKRYLALITAGALSTGPRDASSVNHATTAPRAELRDVIPEQRTRMYDMRAVVNVLVDDDSQLELRRDFAAGAITTLAKIHGRAVGVVANVPAHLGGAIDADAADKFARFIQLCDAFDLPIISLCDTPGFMVGPEAETSAQVRHFARLFVTAASLTVPWITVVVRKGYGLGAQAMAAGSFHAATTTFAWPTGEFGGMGLEGAVRLGYRKELDAAPDAAARAELEERLIAAAYEQGSALNMAMHIEIDDVIDPADTPARIAATLQACAPVVPRVGKKRPMIDAW
;
A
#
# COMPACT_ATOMS: atom_id res chain seq x y z
N MET A 1 33.35 37.65 -27.19
CA MET A 1 34.17 36.44 -27.35
C MET A 1 35.50 36.74 -26.73
N ALA A 2 36.02 35.84 -25.92
CA ALA A 2 37.37 35.93 -25.36
C ALA A 2 38.27 35.03 -26.19
N HIS A 3 39.58 35.34 -26.22
CA HIS A 3 40.55 34.50 -26.90
C HIS A 3 41.58 33.98 -25.89
N ILE A 4 41.90 32.71 -25.98
CA ILE A 4 43.09 32.15 -25.35
C ILE A 4 44.23 32.39 -26.36
N THR A 5 45.30 33.02 -25.90
CA THR A 5 46.44 33.41 -26.76
C THR A 5 47.71 32.63 -26.39
N SER A 6 48.63 32.51 -27.31
CA SER A 6 49.92 31.89 -27.07
C SER A 6 50.76 32.70 -26.07
N PRO A 7 51.30 32.08 -25.00
CA PRO A 7 52.14 32.75 -24.02
C PRO A 7 53.58 32.99 -24.53
N LEU A 8 53.96 32.43 -25.67
CA LEU A 8 55.32 32.45 -26.20
C LEU A 8 55.36 32.19 -27.71
N VAL A 9 56.50 32.43 -28.33
CA VAL A 9 56.73 32.08 -29.73
C VAL A 9 57.13 30.62 -29.80
N GLY A 10 56.44 29.79 -30.65
CA GLY A 10 56.74 28.37 -30.76
C GLY A 10 55.94 27.67 -31.85
N THR A 11 55.94 26.36 -31.84
CA THR A 11 55.19 25.50 -32.74
C THR A 11 54.16 24.68 -31.92
N VAL A 12 52.91 24.63 -32.34
CA VAL A 12 51.89 23.81 -31.68
C VAL A 12 52.21 22.34 -31.91
N VAL A 13 52.42 21.59 -30.83
CA VAL A 13 52.71 20.14 -30.85
C VAL A 13 51.42 19.32 -30.89
N SER A 14 50.46 19.67 -30.04
CA SER A 14 49.17 18.97 -29.96
C SER A 14 48.08 19.92 -29.53
N VAL A 15 46.86 19.64 -30.01
CA VAL A 15 45.62 20.29 -29.56
C VAL A 15 44.77 19.21 -28.89
N ARG A 16 44.29 19.48 -27.66
CA ARG A 16 43.60 18.53 -26.80
C ARG A 16 42.07 18.71 -26.77
N VAL A 17 41.55 19.78 -27.35
CA VAL A 17 40.15 20.15 -27.29
C VAL A 17 39.60 20.45 -28.69
N ALA A 18 38.31 20.30 -28.86
CA ALA A 18 37.57 20.59 -30.09
C ALA A 18 36.53 21.71 -29.86
N ALA A 19 36.02 22.28 -30.95
CA ALA A 19 34.93 23.24 -30.88
C ALA A 19 33.67 22.54 -30.31
N GLY A 20 33.05 23.18 -29.31
CA GLY A 20 31.92 22.65 -28.53
C GLY A 20 32.33 22.06 -27.18
N ASP A 21 33.60 21.82 -26.92
CA ASP A 21 34.08 21.24 -25.66
C ASP A 21 33.90 22.23 -24.50
N SER A 22 33.39 21.71 -23.38
CA SER A 22 33.38 22.39 -22.08
C SER A 22 34.65 22.03 -21.32
N VAL A 23 35.45 23.02 -20.94
CA VAL A 23 36.76 22.85 -20.34
C VAL A 23 36.80 23.53 -18.98
N SER A 24 37.26 22.82 -17.96
CA SER A 24 37.44 23.37 -16.61
C SER A 24 38.75 24.15 -16.49
N ARG A 25 38.79 25.12 -15.58
CA ARG A 25 40.00 25.87 -15.24
C ARG A 25 41.16 24.92 -14.90
N GLY A 26 42.32 25.17 -15.51
CA GLY A 26 43.53 24.37 -15.31
C GLY A 26 43.65 23.16 -16.23
N ALA A 27 42.65 22.85 -17.06
CA ALA A 27 42.77 21.80 -18.07
C ALA A 27 43.68 22.23 -19.24
N GLU A 28 44.43 21.27 -19.81
CA GLU A 28 45.32 21.48 -20.92
C GLU A 28 44.56 21.61 -22.24
N LEU A 29 44.71 22.73 -22.92
CA LEU A 29 44.06 23.04 -24.21
C LEU A 29 44.92 22.61 -25.39
N CYS A 30 46.23 22.95 -25.34
CA CYS A 30 47.23 22.55 -26.32
C CYS A 30 48.61 22.58 -25.71
N VAL A 31 49.61 22.05 -26.45
CA VAL A 31 51.04 22.07 -26.10
C VAL A 31 51.79 22.83 -27.19
N ILE A 32 52.65 23.77 -26.80
CA ILE A 32 53.51 24.53 -27.69
C ILE A 32 54.96 24.21 -27.38
N GLU A 33 55.73 23.83 -28.39
CA GLU A 33 57.17 23.65 -28.29
C GLU A 33 57.91 24.96 -28.60
N SER A 34 58.79 25.39 -27.71
CA SER A 34 59.70 26.48 -27.90
C SER A 34 61.09 26.08 -27.36
N MET A 35 62.15 26.31 -28.12
CA MET A 35 63.52 25.97 -27.73
C MET A 35 63.71 24.51 -27.28
N LYS A 36 62.99 23.54 -27.92
CA LYS A 36 63.00 22.12 -27.60
C LYS A 36 62.37 21.78 -26.23
N MET A 37 61.57 22.67 -25.68
CA MET A 37 60.81 22.44 -24.46
C MET A 37 59.30 22.58 -24.74
N GLU A 38 58.51 21.67 -24.19
CA GLU A 38 57.06 21.68 -24.32
C GLU A 38 56.40 22.53 -23.22
N HIS A 39 55.54 23.42 -23.63
CA HIS A 39 54.79 24.32 -22.73
C HIS A 39 53.30 24.07 -22.88
N PRO A 40 52.63 23.53 -21.85
CA PRO A 40 51.18 23.35 -21.87
C PRO A 40 50.48 24.72 -21.76
N VAL A 41 49.49 24.94 -22.60
CA VAL A 41 48.55 26.06 -22.49
C VAL A 41 47.31 25.59 -21.76
N LEU A 42 47.11 26.16 -20.58
CA LEU A 42 46.01 25.75 -19.70
C LEU A 42 44.84 26.75 -19.77
N ALA A 43 43.64 26.27 -19.56
CA ALA A 43 42.46 27.13 -19.40
C ALA A 43 42.60 27.96 -18.12
N ASP A 44 42.48 29.26 -18.23
CA ASP A 44 42.55 30.23 -17.11
C ASP A 44 41.20 30.38 -16.34
N ALA A 45 40.11 29.91 -16.95
CA ALA A 45 38.76 29.87 -16.39
C ALA A 45 38.01 28.67 -16.93
N ASP A 46 36.83 28.36 -16.33
CA ASP A 46 35.86 27.44 -16.95
C ASP A 46 35.31 28.10 -18.22
N LEU A 47 35.37 27.38 -19.34
CA LEU A 47 35.02 27.93 -20.65
C LEU A 47 34.44 26.85 -21.59
N VAL A 48 33.75 27.35 -22.62
CA VAL A 48 33.38 26.53 -23.79
C VAL A 48 34.23 27.00 -24.96
N VAL A 49 34.88 26.06 -25.65
CA VAL A 49 35.64 26.31 -26.87
C VAL A 49 34.64 26.51 -28.01
N GLU A 50 34.59 27.75 -28.55
CA GLU A 50 33.69 28.05 -29.68
C GLU A 50 34.36 27.77 -31.02
N ALA A 51 35.68 28.04 -31.10
CA ALA A 51 36.49 27.68 -32.27
C ALA A 51 37.93 27.34 -31.89
N VAL A 52 38.52 26.40 -32.58
CA VAL A 52 39.95 26.09 -32.52
C VAL A 52 40.63 26.77 -33.71
N VAL A 53 41.49 27.74 -33.43
CA VAL A 53 42.08 28.60 -34.45
C VAL A 53 43.40 28.01 -34.99
N VAL A 54 44.05 27.08 -34.22
CA VAL A 54 45.34 26.51 -34.56
C VAL A 54 45.27 25.00 -34.73
N ARG A 55 46.28 24.44 -35.43
CA ARG A 55 46.43 22.97 -35.61
C ARG A 55 47.85 22.56 -35.20
N ALA A 56 48.03 21.29 -34.93
CA ALA A 56 49.36 20.73 -34.71
C ALA A 56 50.25 21.00 -35.92
N GLY A 57 51.46 21.52 -35.67
CA GLY A 57 52.43 21.94 -36.66
C GLY A 57 52.40 23.45 -36.97
N ASP A 58 51.41 24.21 -36.54
CA ASP A 58 51.30 25.65 -36.76
C ASP A 58 52.34 26.40 -35.93
N LYS A 59 53.03 27.39 -36.56
CA LYS A 59 53.92 28.35 -35.88
C LYS A 59 53.12 29.50 -35.34
N VAL A 60 53.27 29.79 -34.06
CA VAL A 60 52.55 30.86 -33.37
C VAL A 60 53.49 31.87 -32.76
N ALA A 61 53.11 33.14 -32.83
CA ALA A 61 53.80 34.22 -32.13
C ALA A 61 53.19 34.38 -30.72
N GLU A 62 53.94 35.01 -29.83
CA GLU A 62 53.42 35.43 -28.53
C GLU A 62 52.19 36.34 -28.73
N GLY A 63 51.08 36.08 -28.03
CA GLY A 63 49.82 36.80 -28.17
C GLY A 63 48.95 36.35 -29.34
N ALA A 64 49.40 35.42 -30.21
CA ALA A 64 48.55 34.86 -31.27
C ALA A 64 47.35 34.10 -30.70
N ALA A 65 46.15 34.31 -31.27
CA ALA A 65 44.93 33.61 -30.86
C ALA A 65 45.05 32.10 -31.16
N LEU A 66 44.82 31.27 -30.15
CA LEU A 66 44.82 29.81 -30.23
C LEU A 66 43.42 29.23 -30.24
N PHE A 67 42.54 29.81 -29.40
CA PHE A 67 41.15 29.40 -29.25
C PHE A 67 40.25 30.60 -29.12
N GLU A 68 39.07 30.54 -29.74
CA GLU A 68 37.95 31.42 -29.42
C GLU A 68 37.14 30.73 -28.34
N VAL A 69 36.87 31.45 -27.21
CA VAL A 69 36.25 30.81 -26.05
C VAL A 69 35.16 31.74 -25.50
N ARG A 70 34.15 31.12 -24.93
CA ARG A 70 33.14 31.77 -24.11
C ARG A 70 33.36 31.35 -22.65
N ILE A 71 33.80 32.32 -21.84
CA ILE A 71 33.95 32.10 -20.39
C ILE A 71 32.59 31.78 -19.80
N THR A 72 32.47 30.59 -19.21
CA THR A 72 31.28 30.22 -18.46
C THR A 72 31.43 30.76 -17.04
N LYS A 73 30.66 31.80 -16.70
CA LYS A 73 30.60 32.23 -15.31
C LYS A 73 29.87 31.16 -14.51
N HIS A 74 30.60 30.35 -13.73
CA HIS A 74 30.01 29.46 -12.73
C HIS A 74 29.34 30.36 -11.67
N THR A 75 28.07 30.68 -11.90
CA THR A 75 27.26 31.39 -10.91
C THR A 75 26.63 30.33 -9.99
N PRO A 76 26.26 30.69 -8.74
CA PRO A 76 25.51 29.77 -7.87
C PRO A 76 24.24 29.22 -8.53
N LEU A 77 23.61 29.99 -9.42
CA LEU A 77 22.43 29.55 -10.18
C LEU A 77 22.78 28.49 -11.25
N THR A 78 23.91 28.63 -11.94
CA THR A 78 24.39 27.61 -12.92
C THR A 78 24.68 26.31 -12.20
N GLN A 79 25.41 26.36 -11.09
CA GLN A 79 25.69 25.18 -10.26
C GLN A 79 24.41 24.50 -9.76
N LEU A 80 23.41 25.29 -9.35
CA LEU A 80 22.11 24.74 -8.92
C LEU A 80 21.42 24.01 -10.07
N ARG A 81 21.40 24.57 -11.27
CA ARG A 81 20.77 23.94 -12.44
C ARG A 81 21.46 22.64 -12.82
N GLU A 82 22.77 22.64 -12.93
CA GLU A 82 23.58 21.44 -13.21
C GLU A 82 23.36 20.34 -12.16
N ARG A 83 23.27 20.71 -10.88
CA ARG A 83 22.98 19.77 -9.80
C ARG A 83 21.55 19.23 -9.86
N LYS A 84 20.57 20.03 -10.28
CA LYS A 84 19.20 19.56 -10.47
C LYS A 84 19.07 18.58 -11.63
N GLU A 85 19.72 18.87 -12.76
CA GLU A 85 19.73 17.97 -13.92
C GLU A 85 20.24 16.57 -13.58
N LYS A 86 21.21 16.46 -12.66
CA LYS A 86 21.76 15.16 -12.19
C LYS A 86 20.79 14.35 -11.32
N LEU A 87 19.67 14.92 -10.88
CA LEU A 87 18.67 14.19 -10.12
C LEU A 87 17.72 13.38 -11.02
N ASP A 88 17.61 13.73 -12.29
CA ASP A 88 16.67 13.13 -13.22
C ASP A 88 17.25 11.90 -13.93
N ASP A 89 16.35 11.03 -14.43
CA ASP A 89 16.71 9.79 -15.12
C ASP A 89 17.54 10.03 -16.40
N VAL A 90 17.34 11.20 -17.04
CA VAL A 90 18.11 11.64 -18.22
C VAL A 90 19.63 11.70 -17.94
N ALA A 91 20.03 12.01 -16.71
CA ALA A 91 21.44 12.02 -16.31
C ALA A 91 22.03 10.60 -16.15
N ARG A 92 21.17 9.59 -16.00
CA ARG A 92 21.58 8.18 -15.79
C ARG A 92 20.86 7.23 -16.75
N PRO A 93 20.97 7.45 -18.10
CA PRO A 93 20.18 6.72 -19.09
C PRO A 93 20.41 5.20 -19.06
N GLY A 94 21.64 4.76 -18.73
CA GLY A 94 21.95 3.33 -18.61
C GLY A 94 21.28 2.66 -17.40
N ALA A 95 21.02 3.40 -16.32
CA ALA A 95 20.29 2.88 -15.16
C ALA A 95 18.78 2.78 -15.47
N ALA A 96 18.20 3.80 -16.08
CA ALA A 96 16.81 3.80 -16.54
C ALA A 96 16.56 2.66 -17.57
N ALA A 97 17.43 2.52 -18.58
CA ALA A 97 17.31 1.46 -19.58
C ALA A 97 17.29 0.05 -18.96
N LYS A 98 18.14 -0.21 -17.96
CA LYS A 98 18.15 -1.51 -17.24
C LYS A 98 16.85 -1.80 -16.46
N ARG A 99 16.14 -0.77 -16.00
CA ARG A 99 14.82 -0.94 -15.41
C ARG A 99 13.80 -1.30 -16.48
N HIS A 100 13.76 -0.55 -17.59
CA HIS A 100 12.84 -0.76 -18.69
C HIS A 100 13.03 -2.12 -19.38
N GLU A 101 14.29 -2.61 -19.53
CA GLU A 101 14.59 -3.95 -20.04
C GLU A 101 13.96 -5.07 -19.19
N ARG A 102 13.69 -4.82 -17.91
CA ARG A 102 13.01 -5.74 -17.00
C ARG A 102 11.50 -5.50 -16.92
N GLY A 103 10.95 -4.61 -17.76
CA GLY A 103 9.55 -4.22 -17.71
C GLY A 103 9.18 -3.40 -16.48
N MET A 104 10.17 -2.77 -15.80
CA MET A 104 9.96 -1.99 -14.58
C MET A 104 10.15 -0.50 -14.85
N ARG A 105 9.43 0.33 -14.12
CA ARG A 105 9.56 1.79 -14.14
C ARG A 105 10.73 2.26 -13.29
N THR A 106 11.20 3.49 -13.56
CA THR A 106 12.07 4.19 -12.61
C THR A 106 11.24 4.73 -11.43
N VAL A 107 11.90 5.04 -10.34
CA VAL A 107 11.22 5.66 -9.19
C VAL A 107 10.64 7.03 -9.53
N ARG A 108 11.26 7.79 -10.45
CA ARG A 108 10.77 9.11 -10.88
C ARG A 108 9.53 9.01 -11.76
N GLU A 109 9.46 7.98 -12.60
CA GLU A 109 8.24 7.69 -13.38
C GLU A 109 7.07 7.32 -12.46
N ASN A 110 7.30 6.54 -11.41
CA ASN A 110 6.27 6.21 -10.42
C ASN A 110 5.81 7.44 -9.63
N ILE A 111 6.71 8.36 -9.27
CA ILE A 111 6.37 9.62 -8.59
C ILE A 111 5.59 10.54 -9.53
N ALA A 112 5.99 10.64 -10.80
CA ALA A 112 5.30 11.45 -11.80
C ALA A 112 3.88 10.95 -12.07
N ASP A 113 3.67 9.62 -12.03
CA ASP A 113 2.34 9.02 -12.13
C ASP A 113 1.52 9.22 -10.85
N LEU A 114 2.15 9.14 -9.67
CA LEU A 114 1.45 9.26 -8.39
C LEU A 114 0.85 10.65 -8.17
N PHE A 115 1.61 11.71 -8.44
CA PHE A 115 1.22 13.08 -8.11
C PHE A 115 0.62 13.84 -9.29
N ASP A 116 -0.29 14.74 -8.98
CA ASP A 116 -0.82 15.70 -9.93
C ASP A 116 0.32 16.57 -10.49
N GLU A 117 0.28 16.84 -11.78
CA GLU A 117 1.35 17.56 -12.49
C GLU A 117 1.72 18.89 -11.81
N GLY A 118 3.02 19.08 -11.59
CA GLY A 118 3.57 20.32 -11.02
C GLY A 118 3.34 20.50 -9.51
N THR A 119 2.72 19.55 -8.81
CA THR A 119 2.42 19.68 -7.38
C THR A 119 3.49 19.09 -6.47
N PHE A 120 4.37 18.23 -6.98
CA PHE A 120 5.38 17.53 -6.18
C PHE A 120 6.50 18.46 -5.71
N VAL A 121 6.76 18.49 -4.40
CA VAL A 121 7.85 19.23 -3.76
C VAL A 121 8.80 18.23 -3.11
N GLU A 122 9.98 18.04 -3.71
CA GLU A 122 11.00 17.11 -3.23
C GLU A 122 11.77 17.66 -2.03
N TYR A 123 12.01 16.80 -1.03
CA TYR A 123 12.83 17.08 0.15
C TYR A 123 14.16 16.33 0.06
N GLY A 124 15.28 17.08 0.19
CA GLY A 124 16.61 16.47 0.26
C GLY A 124 17.10 15.85 -1.04
N GLY A 125 16.69 16.36 -2.23
CA GLY A 125 17.13 15.85 -3.53
C GLY A 125 18.65 15.92 -3.72
N PHE A 126 19.36 16.90 -3.12
CA PHE A 126 20.82 17.05 -3.21
C PHE A 126 21.62 16.16 -2.25
N ALA A 127 20.95 15.32 -1.45
CA ALA A 127 21.62 14.36 -0.59
C ALA A 127 22.44 13.36 -1.42
N VAL A 128 23.55 12.91 -0.87
CA VAL A 128 24.40 11.86 -1.43
C VAL A 128 24.76 10.87 -0.33
N ALA A 129 25.20 9.66 -0.70
CA ALA A 129 25.60 8.64 0.27
C ALA A 129 26.72 9.11 1.22
N ALA A 130 26.69 8.67 2.47
CA ALA A 130 27.66 9.02 3.51
C ALA A 130 28.99 8.24 3.31
N GLN A 131 29.63 8.42 2.14
CA GLN A 131 30.81 7.64 1.69
C GLN A 131 31.99 8.52 1.25
N ARG A 132 32.08 9.78 1.70
CA ARG A 132 33.13 10.73 1.27
C ARG A 132 34.55 10.28 1.65
N ARG A 133 34.72 9.43 2.66
CA ARG A 133 36.00 8.84 3.02
C ARG A 133 36.48 7.76 2.04
N ARG A 134 35.57 7.25 1.18
CA ARG A 134 35.86 6.16 0.21
C ARG A 134 35.71 6.58 -1.23
N ARG A 135 34.91 7.61 -1.51
CA ARG A 135 34.52 8.04 -2.86
C ARG A 135 34.66 9.55 -3.00
N ASP A 136 35.06 9.98 -4.18
CA ASP A 136 35.11 11.39 -4.54
C ASP A 136 33.68 11.99 -4.52
N ILE A 137 33.59 13.29 -4.20
CA ILE A 137 32.31 13.98 -4.09
C ILE A 137 31.57 14.05 -5.45
N HIS A 138 32.28 14.22 -6.57
CA HIS A 138 31.67 14.23 -7.90
C HIS A 138 31.10 12.86 -8.26
N ASP A 139 31.84 11.77 -7.94
CA ASP A 139 31.34 10.41 -8.09
C ASP A 139 30.09 10.15 -7.25
N LEU A 140 30.02 10.64 -6.00
CA LEU A 140 28.82 10.53 -5.16
C LEU A 140 27.63 11.30 -5.74
N ILE A 141 27.90 12.51 -6.28
CA ILE A 141 26.87 13.33 -6.93
C ILE A 141 26.27 12.61 -8.15
N ASP A 142 27.11 12.00 -8.96
CA ASP A 142 26.72 11.36 -10.22
C ASP A 142 26.04 10.00 -9.99
N ASN A 143 26.47 9.24 -8.99
CA ASN A 143 26.07 7.85 -8.80
C ASN A 143 25.21 7.59 -7.55
N THR A 144 24.98 8.58 -6.68
CA THR A 144 24.15 8.44 -5.50
C THR A 144 23.15 9.58 -5.32
N PRO A 145 22.42 10.00 -6.37
CA PRO A 145 21.46 11.11 -6.28
C PRO A 145 20.40 10.80 -5.23
N ALA A 146 20.03 11.84 -4.48
CA ALA A 146 19.07 11.78 -3.38
C ALA A 146 19.37 10.70 -2.31
N ASP A 147 20.60 10.15 -2.28
CA ASP A 147 21.00 9.00 -1.47
C ASP A 147 20.11 7.76 -1.68
N GLY A 148 19.57 7.57 -2.89
CA GLY A 148 18.71 6.44 -3.23
C GLY A 148 17.33 6.44 -2.58
N LEU A 149 16.89 7.58 -2.04
CA LEU A 149 15.55 7.75 -1.49
C LEU A 149 14.97 9.11 -1.93
N ILE A 150 13.89 9.11 -2.66
CA ILE A 150 13.14 10.32 -2.98
C ILE A 150 12.05 10.50 -1.93
N THR A 151 11.99 11.66 -1.30
CA THR A 151 10.96 12.03 -0.33
C THR A 151 10.36 13.37 -0.70
N GLY A 152 9.09 13.56 -0.45
CA GLY A 152 8.41 14.81 -0.75
C GLY A 152 6.94 14.79 -0.43
N ILE A 153 6.27 15.88 -0.78
CA ILE A 153 4.82 16.04 -0.63
C ILE A 153 4.23 16.58 -1.93
N GLY A 154 2.96 16.30 -2.17
CA GLY A 154 2.23 16.79 -3.35
C GLY A 154 0.74 16.50 -3.24
N LEU A 155 0.04 16.60 -4.36
CA LEU A 155 -1.37 16.25 -4.48
C LEU A 155 -1.52 14.96 -5.28
N VAL A 156 -2.40 14.08 -4.82
CA VAL A 156 -2.83 12.84 -5.48
C VAL A 156 -4.32 12.94 -5.69
N ASP A 157 -4.76 13.16 -6.92
CA ASP A 157 -6.16 13.46 -7.25
C ASP A 157 -6.75 14.57 -6.34
N GLY A 158 -5.97 15.64 -6.11
CA GLY A 158 -6.30 16.75 -5.23
C GLY A 158 -6.12 16.50 -3.73
N LEU A 159 -5.81 15.27 -3.29
CA LEU A 159 -5.56 14.94 -1.90
C LEU A 159 -4.09 15.18 -1.54
N ARG A 160 -3.82 15.93 -0.45
CA ARG A 160 -2.46 16.10 0.08
C ARG A 160 -1.86 14.76 0.50
N CYS A 161 -0.66 14.44 0.01
CA CYS A 161 0.00 13.16 0.27
C CYS A 161 1.51 13.34 0.39
N ALA A 162 2.17 12.49 1.14
CA ALA A 162 3.62 12.37 1.22
C ALA A 162 4.09 11.09 0.55
N VAL A 163 5.33 11.09 0.05
CA VAL A 163 5.97 9.92 -0.54
C VAL A 163 7.33 9.66 0.07
N LEU A 164 7.64 8.37 0.25
CA LEU A 164 8.97 7.83 0.44
C LEU A 164 9.19 6.79 -0.67
N ALA A 165 10.14 7.03 -1.57
CA ALA A 165 10.35 6.16 -2.72
C ALA A 165 11.83 5.78 -2.86
N TYR A 166 12.13 4.50 -2.64
CA TYR A 166 13.48 3.97 -2.74
C TYR A 166 13.87 3.73 -4.20
N ASP A 167 15.01 4.29 -4.61
CA ASP A 167 15.58 4.10 -5.95
C ASP A 167 16.51 2.89 -5.95
N TYR A 168 16.04 1.76 -6.45
CA TYR A 168 16.84 0.53 -6.54
C TYR A 168 18.08 0.69 -7.43
N THR A 169 18.09 1.65 -8.37
CA THR A 169 19.24 1.94 -9.22
C THR A 169 20.40 2.59 -8.47
N VAL A 170 20.14 3.12 -7.27
CA VAL A 170 21.13 3.73 -6.39
C VAL A 170 21.42 2.77 -5.23
N LEU A 171 22.60 2.13 -5.28
CA LEU A 171 23.06 1.23 -4.21
C LEU A 171 22.01 0.18 -3.81
N ALA A 172 21.25 -0.35 -4.78
CA ALA A 172 20.18 -1.33 -4.62
C ALA A 172 19.09 -0.91 -3.62
N GLY A 173 18.75 0.38 -3.57
CA GLY A 173 17.71 0.91 -2.67
C GLY A 173 18.04 0.71 -1.18
N THR A 174 19.30 0.51 -0.82
CA THR A 174 19.70 0.24 0.57
C THR A 174 19.63 1.49 1.43
N GLN A 175 19.29 1.29 2.71
CA GLN A 175 19.12 2.35 3.70
C GLN A 175 20.46 2.77 4.29
N GLY A 176 20.88 4.02 4.01
CA GLY A 176 22.10 4.63 4.54
C GLY A 176 21.81 5.68 5.61
N PHE A 177 22.89 6.25 6.17
CA PHE A 177 22.78 7.25 7.23
C PHE A 177 22.00 8.50 6.80
N VAL A 178 22.31 9.06 5.61
CA VAL A 178 21.63 10.26 5.10
C VAL A 178 20.19 9.92 4.69
N ASN A 179 19.98 8.71 4.15
CA ASN A 179 18.67 8.17 3.83
C ASN A 179 17.75 8.17 5.07
N HIS A 180 18.22 7.66 6.22
CA HIS A 180 17.46 7.71 7.47
C HIS A 180 17.14 9.14 7.92
N ARG A 181 18.07 10.09 7.80
CA ARG A 181 17.80 11.50 8.12
C ARG A 181 16.71 12.11 7.22
N LYS A 182 16.68 11.73 5.95
CA LYS A 182 15.59 12.14 5.03
C LYS A 182 14.26 11.53 5.45
N THR A 183 14.27 10.24 5.78
CA THR A 183 13.08 9.55 6.30
C THR A 183 12.55 10.25 7.54
N ASP A 184 13.39 10.48 8.54
CA ASP A 184 12.98 11.16 9.78
C ASP A 184 12.42 12.56 9.50
N ARG A 185 13.06 13.32 8.58
CA ARG A 185 12.61 14.67 8.22
C ARG A 185 11.23 14.68 7.56
N ILE A 186 10.94 13.77 6.64
CA ILE A 186 9.63 13.72 6.00
C ILE A 186 8.55 13.19 6.96
N LEU A 187 8.88 12.23 7.83
CA LEU A 187 7.94 11.70 8.82
C LEU A 187 7.51 12.75 9.85
N GLU A 188 8.39 13.69 10.25
CA GLU A 188 8.02 14.84 11.08
C GLU A 188 6.99 15.73 10.37
N VAL A 189 7.11 15.94 9.07
CA VAL A 189 6.13 16.70 8.27
C VAL A 189 4.82 15.94 8.20
N VAL A 190 4.87 14.64 7.90
CA VAL A 190 3.71 13.76 7.83
C VAL A 190 2.90 13.78 9.13
N GLU A 191 3.57 13.61 10.27
CA GLU A 191 2.91 13.60 11.58
C GLU A 191 2.24 14.94 11.89
N ARG A 192 2.94 16.06 11.63
CA ARG A 192 2.42 17.40 11.89
C ARG A 192 1.27 17.79 10.97
N GLU A 193 1.41 17.52 9.67
CA GLU A 193 0.45 17.93 8.64
C GLU A 193 -0.66 16.90 8.39
N ARG A 194 -0.60 15.73 9.05
CA ARG A 194 -1.55 14.61 8.90
C ARG A 194 -1.69 14.16 7.45
N LEU A 195 -0.56 13.90 6.80
CA LEU A 195 -0.54 13.49 5.41
C LEU A 195 -0.62 11.96 5.29
N PRO A 196 -1.47 11.39 4.44
CA PRO A 196 -1.30 10.02 3.97
C PRO A 196 0.10 9.80 3.40
N VAL A 197 0.60 8.57 3.47
CA VAL A 197 1.93 8.21 2.98
C VAL A 197 1.84 7.11 1.95
N VAL A 198 2.52 7.29 0.82
CA VAL A 198 2.82 6.21 -0.14
C VAL A 198 4.31 5.87 -0.03
N LEU A 199 4.61 4.61 0.26
CA LEU A 199 5.95 4.06 0.37
C LEU A 199 6.22 3.13 -0.81
N PHE A 200 7.11 3.51 -1.74
CA PHE A 200 7.70 2.57 -2.70
C PHE A 200 8.91 1.91 -2.03
N ALA A 201 8.76 0.64 -1.65
CA ALA A 201 9.61 -0.01 -0.64
C ALA A 201 10.73 -0.88 -1.22
N GLU A 202 11.05 -0.77 -2.51
CA GLU A 202 12.06 -1.60 -3.17
C GLU A 202 13.47 -1.32 -2.62
N GLY A 203 14.12 -2.34 -2.04
CA GLY A 203 15.47 -2.16 -1.51
C GLY A 203 16.03 -3.33 -0.71
N GLY A 204 17.35 -3.31 -0.54
CA GLY A 204 18.13 -4.40 0.06
C GLY A 204 18.34 -4.32 1.58
N GLY A 205 17.72 -3.37 2.28
CA GLY A 205 17.92 -3.18 3.72
C GLY A 205 19.08 -2.24 4.06
N GLY A 206 19.70 -2.41 5.21
CA GLY A 206 20.75 -1.53 5.73
C GLY A 206 22.02 -1.52 4.87
N ARG A 207 22.67 -0.37 4.79
CA ARG A 207 23.89 -0.14 3.99
C ARG A 207 25.15 -0.07 4.89
N PRO A 208 25.97 -1.12 4.94
CA PRO A 208 27.16 -1.13 5.80
C PRO A 208 28.33 -0.28 5.25
N SER A 209 28.24 0.22 4.02
CA SER A 209 29.32 0.98 3.37
C SER A 209 29.35 2.48 3.71
N ASP A 210 28.40 2.99 4.47
CA ASP A 210 28.32 4.39 4.88
C ASP A 210 29.30 4.68 6.04
N VAL A 211 30.55 5.00 5.68
CA VAL A 211 31.66 5.15 6.62
C VAL A 211 31.77 6.55 7.26
N ASP A 212 30.99 7.51 6.78
CA ASP A 212 30.94 8.87 7.34
C ASP A 212 29.87 9.02 8.40
N ALA A 213 29.07 7.98 8.64
CA ALA A 213 28.04 7.99 9.66
C ALA A 213 28.67 8.13 11.06
N PRO A 214 28.18 9.03 11.91
CA PRO A 214 28.54 9.04 13.33
C PRO A 214 27.91 7.83 14.03
N GLY A 215 28.58 7.31 15.06
CA GLY A 215 28.10 6.19 15.83
C GLY A 215 28.81 4.87 15.56
N ILE A 216 28.53 3.85 16.39
CA ILE A 216 29.23 2.57 16.38
C ILE A 216 28.37 1.49 15.69
N ALA A 217 27.12 1.33 16.11
CA ALA A 217 26.23 0.27 15.65
C ALA A 217 25.05 0.78 14.79
N GLY A 218 24.78 2.09 14.78
CA GLY A 218 23.66 2.68 14.04
C GLY A 218 22.27 2.24 14.54
N LEU A 219 22.14 1.83 15.80
CA LEU A 219 20.87 1.36 16.38
C LEU A 219 20.02 2.48 16.99
N ASP A 220 20.48 3.71 16.95
CA ASP A 220 19.80 4.93 17.42
C ASP A 220 18.92 5.59 16.36
N MET A 221 18.73 4.96 15.22
CA MET A 221 17.88 5.44 14.12
C MET A 221 16.41 5.44 14.52
N ARG A 222 15.74 6.59 14.36
CA ARG A 222 14.33 6.78 14.75
C ARG A 222 13.32 6.36 13.67
N SER A 223 13.76 6.18 12.45
CA SER A 223 12.90 6.03 11.25
C SER A 223 11.82 4.96 11.42
N PHE A 224 12.17 3.78 11.95
CA PHE A 224 11.22 2.69 12.16
C PHE A 224 10.16 3.04 13.21
N ALA A 225 10.58 3.56 14.35
CA ALA A 225 9.67 3.98 15.43
C ALA A 225 8.77 5.14 14.98
N SER A 226 9.33 6.10 14.24
CA SER A 226 8.58 7.25 13.71
C SER A 226 7.56 6.82 12.66
N PHE A 227 7.92 5.90 11.77
CA PHE A 227 6.99 5.37 10.78
C PHE A 227 5.87 4.54 11.42
N ALA A 228 6.22 3.59 12.30
CA ALA A 228 5.25 2.75 13.00
C ALA A 228 4.26 3.57 13.84
N ARG A 229 4.71 4.70 14.39
CA ARG A 229 3.87 5.63 15.17
C ARG A 229 2.76 6.27 14.34
N LEU A 230 2.87 6.29 13.01
CA LEU A 230 1.84 6.81 12.11
C LEU A 230 0.64 5.86 11.96
N SER A 231 0.77 4.56 12.29
CA SER A 231 -0.33 3.60 12.22
C SER A 231 -1.56 4.10 12.96
N GLY A 232 -2.72 4.10 12.31
CA GLY A 232 -3.98 4.64 12.82
C GLY A 232 -4.05 6.17 12.95
N LEU A 233 -3.01 6.90 12.52
CA LEU A 233 -2.98 8.36 12.49
C LEU A 233 -3.25 8.91 11.09
N VAL A 234 -2.60 8.34 10.11
CA VAL A 234 -2.72 8.65 8.69
C VAL A 234 -2.68 7.34 7.89
N PRO A 235 -3.34 7.28 6.72
CA PRO A 235 -3.24 6.12 5.84
C PRO A 235 -1.80 5.86 5.38
N LEU A 236 -1.37 4.60 5.47
CA LEU A 236 -0.04 4.14 5.07
C LEU A 236 -0.18 3.10 3.95
N VAL A 237 0.28 3.42 2.75
CA VAL A 237 0.23 2.54 1.57
C VAL A 237 1.64 2.12 1.20
N GLY A 238 1.90 0.83 1.16
CA GLY A 238 3.16 0.27 0.67
C GLY A 238 3.01 -0.29 -0.74
N ILE A 239 3.90 0.09 -1.65
CA ILE A 239 4.00 -0.47 -3.01
C ILE A 239 5.35 -1.17 -3.14
N VAL A 240 5.34 -2.38 -3.69
CA VAL A 240 6.56 -3.15 -3.95
C VAL A 240 6.51 -3.82 -5.32
N ALA A 241 7.52 -3.55 -6.15
CA ALA A 241 7.60 -4.08 -7.52
C ALA A 241 8.76 -5.05 -7.73
N GLY A 242 9.78 -5.01 -6.89
CA GLY A 242 10.97 -5.86 -6.97
C GLY A 242 11.34 -6.45 -5.61
N TYR A 243 12.63 -6.44 -5.29
CA TYR A 243 13.13 -6.97 -4.02
C TYR A 243 12.93 -5.97 -2.89
N CYS A 244 12.29 -6.41 -1.81
CA CYS A 244 12.07 -5.64 -0.60
C CYS A 244 12.52 -6.45 0.61
N PHE A 245 13.71 -6.15 1.15
CA PHE A 245 14.30 -6.94 2.21
C PHE A 245 14.69 -6.10 3.44
N ALA A 246 14.76 -6.76 4.60
CA ALA A 246 15.24 -6.21 5.87
C ALA A 246 14.55 -4.89 6.24
N GLY A 247 15.29 -3.79 6.39
CA GLY A 247 14.73 -2.50 6.81
C GLY A 247 13.64 -1.94 5.89
N ASN A 248 13.74 -2.17 4.56
CA ASN A 248 12.71 -1.81 3.61
C ASN A 248 11.43 -2.63 3.86
N ALA A 249 11.57 -3.95 4.09
CA ALA A 249 10.44 -4.82 4.43
C ALA A 249 9.83 -4.49 5.81
N ALA A 250 10.63 -4.06 6.77
CA ALA A 250 10.14 -3.65 8.08
C ALA A 250 9.25 -2.40 7.99
N LEU A 251 9.61 -1.40 7.17
CA LEU A 251 8.75 -0.25 6.90
C LEU A 251 7.49 -0.66 6.13
N LEU A 252 7.63 -1.52 5.11
CA LEU A 252 6.52 -2.04 4.33
C LEU A 252 5.50 -2.76 5.22
N GLY A 253 5.96 -3.62 6.14
CA GLY A 253 5.10 -4.35 7.08
C GLY A 253 4.34 -3.46 8.06
N CYS A 254 4.75 -2.19 8.24
CA CYS A 254 4.01 -1.20 9.04
C CYS A 254 2.89 -0.51 8.25
N CYS A 255 2.76 -0.74 6.95
CA CYS A 255 1.71 -0.13 6.12
C CYS A 255 0.34 -0.76 6.38
N ASP A 256 -0.71 0.03 6.20
CA ASP A 256 -2.09 -0.43 6.34
C ASP A 256 -2.48 -1.37 5.20
N VAL A 257 -1.97 -1.10 4.00
CA VAL A 257 -2.17 -1.85 2.77
C VAL A 257 -0.83 -2.05 2.06
N ILE A 258 -0.58 -3.28 1.61
CA ILE A 258 0.58 -3.65 0.79
C ILE A 258 0.08 -4.06 -0.60
N ILE A 259 0.50 -3.30 -1.60
CA ILE A 259 0.24 -3.55 -3.02
C ILE A 259 1.53 -4.05 -3.65
N ALA A 260 1.51 -5.26 -4.19
CA ALA A 260 2.69 -5.87 -4.81
C ALA A 260 2.46 -6.13 -6.30
N THR A 261 3.50 -6.00 -7.12
CA THR A 261 3.46 -6.54 -8.48
C THR A 261 3.80 -8.02 -8.46
N GLU A 262 3.44 -8.75 -9.53
CA GLU A 262 3.68 -10.19 -9.62
C GLU A 262 5.16 -10.61 -9.51
N THR A 263 6.08 -9.65 -9.71
CA THR A 263 7.54 -9.87 -9.66
C THR A 263 8.17 -9.56 -8.30
N ALA A 264 7.38 -9.14 -7.32
CA ALA A 264 7.87 -8.72 -6.02
C ALA A 264 8.33 -9.91 -5.15
N ASN A 265 9.34 -9.63 -4.31
CA ASN A 265 9.81 -10.52 -3.26
C ASN A 265 9.95 -9.75 -1.96
N ILE A 266 9.32 -10.24 -0.89
CA ILE A 266 9.27 -9.55 0.40
C ILE A 266 9.82 -10.47 1.48
N GLY A 267 10.88 -10.03 2.19
CA GLY A 267 11.47 -10.84 3.26
C GLY A 267 12.23 -10.02 4.28
N MET A 268 12.33 -10.54 5.51
CA MET A 268 13.04 -9.87 6.60
C MET A 268 14.56 -9.86 6.45
N ALA A 269 15.10 -10.67 5.52
CA ALA A 269 16.54 -10.68 5.21
C ALA A 269 16.76 -10.94 3.73
N GLY A 270 17.76 -10.28 3.14
CA GLY A 270 18.23 -10.61 1.81
C GLY A 270 19.25 -11.77 1.83
N PRO A 271 19.66 -12.31 0.64
CA PRO A 271 20.56 -13.46 0.53
C PRO A 271 21.85 -13.34 1.34
N ALA A 272 22.48 -12.15 1.34
CA ALA A 272 23.73 -11.92 2.05
C ALA A 272 23.62 -12.09 3.57
N MET A 273 22.50 -11.68 4.15
CA MET A 273 22.25 -11.88 5.59
C MET A 273 21.95 -13.34 5.93
N ILE A 274 21.23 -14.05 5.06
CA ILE A 274 20.91 -15.47 5.23
C ILE A 274 22.21 -16.30 5.19
N GLU A 275 23.05 -16.05 4.18
CA GLU A 275 24.36 -16.71 4.06
C GLU A 275 25.28 -16.35 5.24
N GLY A 276 25.38 -15.07 5.61
CA GLY A 276 26.15 -14.61 6.75
C GLY A 276 25.69 -15.15 8.10
N GLY A 277 24.40 -15.46 8.23
CA GLY A 277 23.80 -16.12 9.39
C GLY A 277 24.00 -17.64 9.41
N GLY A 278 24.67 -18.22 8.42
CA GLY A 278 24.92 -19.66 8.36
C GLY A 278 23.71 -20.51 7.94
N LEU A 279 22.65 -19.88 7.39
CA LEU A 279 21.41 -20.54 6.96
C LEU A 279 21.46 -21.08 5.51
N GLY A 280 22.65 -21.06 4.87
CA GLY A 280 22.87 -21.52 3.51
C GLY A 280 22.78 -20.42 2.46
N LYS A 281 22.92 -20.81 1.18
CA LYS A 281 22.81 -19.91 0.03
C LYS A 281 21.42 -20.02 -0.58
N VAL A 282 20.77 -18.89 -0.77
CA VAL A 282 19.45 -18.80 -1.36
C VAL A 282 19.42 -17.75 -2.47
N LEU A 283 18.60 -17.94 -3.48
CA LEU A 283 18.37 -16.92 -4.50
C LEU A 283 17.42 -15.84 -3.96
N PRO A 284 17.58 -14.58 -4.37
CA PRO A 284 16.65 -13.51 -3.98
C PRO A 284 15.20 -13.85 -4.31
N THR A 285 14.97 -14.55 -5.43
CA THR A 285 13.64 -15.00 -5.91
C THR A 285 12.97 -16.04 -5.02
N ASP A 286 13.75 -16.75 -4.20
CA ASP A 286 13.22 -17.78 -3.30
C ASP A 286 12.75 -17.19 -1.95
N ILE A 287 13.12 -15.92 -1.69
CA ILE A 287 12.80 -15.26 -0.43
C ILE A 287 11.48 -14.51 -0.57
N GLY A 288 10.42 -15.05 0.03
CA GLY A 288 9.10 -14.45 0.09
C GLY A 288 8.53 -14.02 -1.27
N PRO A 289 8.42 -14.95 -2.24
CA PRO A 289 7.78 -14.63 -3.53
C PRO A 289 6.30 -14.30 -3.35
N VAL A 290 5.73 -13.55 -4.28
CA VAL A 290 4.33 -13.09 -4.25
C VAL A 290 3.36 -14.25 -3.99
N ALA A 291 3.56 -15.40 -4.61
CA ALA A 291 2.69 -16.58 -4.41
C ALA A 291 2.59 -17.00 -2.94
N THR A 292 3.69 -16.91 -2.18
CA THR A 292 3.72 -17.20 -0.75
C THR A 292 3.10 -16.05 0.06
N GLN A 293 3.51 -14.81 -0.25
CA GLN A 293 3.14 -13.65 0.56
C GLN A 293 1.68 -13.22 0.40
N ARG A 294 1.04 -13.50 -0.74
CA ARG A 294 -0.41 -13.30 -0.91
C ARG A 294 -1.23 -14.38 -0.19
N ALA A 295 -0.74 -15.63 -0.22
CA ALA A 295 -1.44 -16.74 0.41
C ALA A 295 -1.40 -16.70 1.94
N ASN A 296 -0.34 -16.11 2.52
CA ASN A 296 -0.19 -15.94 3.97
C ASN A 296 -0.66 -14.58 4.51
N GLY A 297 -1.23 -13.70 3.67
CA GLY A 297 -1.86 -12.44 4.08
C GLY A 297 -0.91 -11.25 4.26
N VAL A 298 0.37 -11.36 3.89
CA VAL A 298 1.31 -10.21 3.89
C VAL A 298 0.92 -9.20 2.81
N ILE A 299 0.51 -9.68 1.63
CA ILE A 299 0.09 -8.82 0.51
C ILE A 299 -1.43 -8.67 0.52
N ASP A 300 -1.89 -7.43 0.45
CA ASP A 300 -3.32 -7.11 0.38
C ASP A 300 -3.86 -7.14 -1.06
N VAL A 301 -3.08 -6.63 -2.03
CA VAL A 301 -3.46 -6.58 -3.46
C VAL A 301 -2.27 -6.93 -4.33
N VAL A 302 -2.49 -7.76 -5.35
CA VAL A 302 -1.49 -8.07 -6.39
C VAL A 302 -1.91 -7.40 -7.68
N GLU A 303 -0.97 -6.67 -8.30
CA GLU A 303 -1.17 -5.95 -9.56
C GLU A 303 -0.16 -6.42 -10.61
N ALA A 304 -0.51 -6.25 -11.88
CA ALA A 304 0.32 -6.70 -12.98
C ALA A 304 1.65 -5.92 -13.09
N ASP A 305 1.63 -4.62 -12.80
CA ASP A 305 2.74 -3.69 -12.96
C ASP A 305 2.67 -2.50 -11.99
N GLU A 306 3.70 -1.63 -12.03
CA GLU A 306 3.79 -0.46 -11.16
C GLU A 306 2.74 0.61 -11.47
N ALA A 307 2.26 0.70 -12.72
CA ALA A 307 1.20 1.63 -13.09
C ALA A 307 -0.13 1.25 -12.43
N SER A 308 -0.49 -0.02 -12.53
CA SER A 308 -1.68 -0.58 -11.91
C SER A 308 -1.59 -0.48 -10.38
N ALA A 309 -0.41 -0.77 -9.80
CA ALA A 309 -0.17 -0.63 -8.36
C ALA A 309 -0.32 0.82 -7.87
N THR A 310 0.19 1.79 -8.64
CA THR A 310 0.02 3.23 -8.35
C THR A 310 -1.45 3.65 -8.45
N SER A 311 -2.17 3.19 -9.48
CA SER A 311 -3.61 3.42 -9.63
C SER A 311 -4.41 2.85 -8.46
N THR A 312 -4.09 1.64 -8.02
CA THR A 312 -4.72 1.01 -6.85
C THR A 312 -4.42 1.76 -5.56
N ALA A 313 -3.21 2.30 -5.38
CA ALA A 313 -2.88 3.17 -4.25
C ALA A 313 -3.73 4.46 -4.24
N LYS A 314 -3.93 5.11 -5.38
CA LYS A 314 -4.82 6.27 -5.52
C LYS A 314 -6.27 5.92 -5.15
N ARG A 315 -6.79 4.80 -5.65
CA ARG A 315 -8.14 4.29 -5.31
C ARG A 315 -8.28 4.02 -3.82
N TYR A 316 -7.29 3.36 -3.20
CA TYR A 316 -7.28 3.13 -1.76
C TYR A 316 -7.32 4.45 -0.97
N LEU A 317 -6.44 5.41 -1.33
CA LEU A 317 -6.41 6.72 -0.68
C LEU A 317 -7.77 7.44 -0.80
N ALA A 318 -8.38 7.43 -1.97
CA ALA A 318 -9.69 8.05 -2.20
C ALA A 318 -10.80 7.41 -1.34
N LEU A 319 -10.78 6.08 -1.16
CA LEU A 319 -11.77 5.37 -0.36
C LEU A 319 -11.54 5.59 1.14
N ILE A 320 -10.29 5.43 1.62
CA ILE A 320 -9.99 5.45 3.06
C ILE A 320 -10.09 6.86 3.66
N THR A 321 -9.79 7.90 2.89
CA THR A 321 -9.88 9.29 3.36
C THR A 321 -11.29 9.87 3.25
N ALA A 322 -12.19 9.25 2.49
CA ALA A 322 -13.56 9.72 2.32
C ALA A 322 -14.36 9.74 3.64
N GLY A 323 -14.03 8.85 4.59
CA GLY A 323 -14.63 8.85 5.93
C GLY A 323 -14.35 10.16 6.68
N ALA A 324 -13.09 10.56 6.73
CA ALA A 324 -12.64 11.78 7.42
C ALA A 324 -13.13 13.08 6.73
N LEU A 325 -13.28 13.07 5.40
CA LEU A 325 -13.77 14.22 4.63
C LEU A 325 -15.29 14.45 4.77
N SER A 326 -16.00 13.48 5.33
CA SER A 326 -17.45 13.52 5.52
C SER A 326 -17.92 14.38 6.72
N THR A 327 -17.13 15.37 7.15
CA THR A 327 -17.32 16.16 8.39
C THR A 327 -18.26 17.39 8.26
N GLY A 328 -18.76 17.70 7.06
CA GLY A 328 -19.70 18.83 6.85
C GLY A 328 -21.18 18.43 6.94
N PRO A 329 -22.09 19.41 7.11
CA PRO A 329 -23.50 19.16 6.82
C PRO A 329 -23.57 18.67 5.38
N ARG A 330 -23.99 17.43 5.19
CA ARG A 330 -24.12 16.87 3.85
C ARG A 330 -25.19 17.65 3.12
N ASP A 331 -24.78 18.32 2.05
CA ASP A 331 -25.75 18.81 1.08
C ASP A 331 -26.54 17.60 0.60
N ALA A 332 -27.82 17.54 0.96
CA ALA A 332 -28.74 16.50 0.49
C ALA A 332 -28.80 16.45 -1.06
N SER A 333 -28.32 17.51 -1.72
CA SER A 333 -28.19 17.63 -3.17
C SER A 333 -26.98 16.88 -3.75
N SER A 334 -25.98 16.49 -2.94
CA SER A 334 -24.82 15.74 -3.41
C SER A 334 -25.01 14.21 -3.40
N VAL A 335 -26.09 13.73 -2.82
CA VAL A 335 -26.51 12.33 -2.98
C VAL A 335 -26.98 12.16 -4.42
N ASN A 336 -26.17 11.49 -5.22
CA ASN A 336 -26.51 11.21 -6.60
C ASN A 336 -27.74 10.30 -6.62
N HIS A 337 -28.96 10.88 -6.75
CA HIS A 337 -30.23 10.14 -6.79
C HIS A 337 -30.32 9.15 -7.97
N ALA A 338 -29.32 9.13 -8.85
CA ALA A 338 -29.29 8.26 -10.02
C ALA A 338 -29.13 6.75 -9.68
N THR A 339 -28.78 6.40 -8.42
CA THR A 339 -28.56 5.01 -7.98
C THR A 339 -29.60 4.51 -6.96
N THR A 340 -30.73 5.19 -6.82
CA THR A 340 -31.81 4.78 -5.89
C THR A 340 -32.71 3.68 -6.44
N ALA A 341 -32.49 3.20 -7.66
CA ALA A 341 -33.25 2.08 -8.21
C ALA A 341 -32.96 0.79 -7.42
N PRO A 342 -33.98 0.02 -7.07
CA PRO A 342 -33.80 -1.28 -6.42
C PRO A 342 -32.89 -2.19 -7.25
N ARG A 343 -31.96 -2.88 -6.61
CA ARG A 343 -31.08 -3.87 -7.25
C ARG A 343 -31.82 -5.21 -7.32
N ALA A 344 -32.73 -5.36 -8.29
CA ALA A 344 -33.61 -6.51 -8.42
C ALA A 344 -32.85 -7.85 -8.47
N GLU A 345 -31.64 -7.83 -9.01
CA GLU A 345 -30.76 -8.98 -9.13
C GLU A 345 -30.44 -9.64 -7.78
N LEU A 346 -30.48 -8.88 -6.67
CA LEU A 346 -30.24 -9.40 -5.32
C LEU A 346 -31.32 -10.40 -4.86
N ARG A 347 -32.53 -10.38 -5.44
CA ARG A 347 -33.60 -11.33 -5.12
C ARG A 347 -33.27 -12.75 -5.58
N ASP A 348 -32.52 -12.87 -6.67
CA ASP A 348 -32.26 -14.15 -7.35
C ASP A 348 -30.86 -14.72 -7.06
N VAL A 349 -30.01 -13.99 -6.28
CA VAL A 349 -28.63 -14.43 -5.99
C VAL A 349 -28.59 -15.61 -5.02
N ILE A 350 -29.54 -15.67 -4.05
CA ILE A 350 -29.60 -16.74 -3.08
C ILE A 350 -30.49 -17.86 -3.61
N PRO A 351 -29.95 -19.08 -3.78
CA PRO A 351 -30.73 -20.22 -4.24
C PRO A 351 -31.86 -20.58 -3.28
N GLU A 352 -33.03 -20.91 -3.81
CA GLU A 352 -34.16 -21.41 -3.01
C GLU A 352 -33.80 -22.67 -2.22
N GLN A 353 -32.96 -23.53 -2.80
CA GLN A 353 -32.47 -24.74 -2.14
C GLN A 353 -31.41 -24.37 -1.09
N ARG A 354 -31.72 -24.51 0.19
CA ARG A 354 -30.87 -24.12 1.34
C ARG A 354 -29.45 -24.67 1.32
N THR A 355 -29.26 -25.90 0.83
CA THR A 355 -27.97 -26.58 0.76
C THR A 355 -27.13 -26.16 -0.45
N ARG A 356 -27.72 -25.44 -1.41
CA ARG A 356 -27.00 -25.03 -2.62
C ARG A 356 -26.05 -23.84 -2.32
N MET A 357 -24.82 -23.97 -2.80
CA MET A 357 -23.82 -22.92 -2.67
C MET A 357 -24.04 -21.80 -3.68
N TYR A 358 -23.61 -20.60 -3.34
CA TYR A 358 -23.61 -19.42 -4.20
C TYR A 358 -22.34 -18.60 -3.94
N ASP A 359 -22.04 -17.67 -4.85
CA ASP A 359 -20.89 -16.79 -4.73
C ASP A 359 -21.29 -15.49 -3.99
N MET A 360 -20.78 -15.31 -2.77
CA MET A 360 -21.01 -14.10 -1.99
C MET A 360 -20.38 -12.86 -2.64
N ARG A 361 -19.33 -13.02 -3.45
CA ARG A 361 -18.76 -11.89 -4.20
C ARG A 361 -19.74 -11.35 -5.23
N ALA A 362 -20.58 -12.19 -5.83
CA ALA A 362 -21.65 -11.73 -6.71
C ALA A 362 -22.68 -10.88 -5.95
N VAL A 363 -23.00 -11.24 -4.69
CA VAL A 363 -23.85 -10.40 -3.83
C VAL A 363 -23.20 -9.05 -3.56
N VAL A 364 -21.94 -9.04 -3.16
CA VAL A 364 -21.19 -7.80 -2.87
C VAL A 364 -21.14 -6.91 -4.12
N ASN A 365 -20.85 -7.48 -5.29
CA ASN A 365 -20.76 -6.73 -6.55
C ASN A 365 -22.07 -6.02 -6.93
N VAL A 366 -23.22 -6.66 -6.67
CA VAL A 366 -24.53 -6.03 -6.94
C VAL A 366 -24.91 -5.02 -5.85
N LEU A 367 -24.44 -5.24 -4.61
CA LEU A 367 -24.77 -4.38 -3.46
C LEU A 367 -24.10 -3.01 -3.54
N VAL A 368 -22.84 -2.94 -3.98
CA VAL A 368 -22.04 -1.71 -3.98
C VAL A 368 -22.16 -0.94 -5.30
N ASP A 369 -21.71 0.30 -5.29
CA ASP A 369 -21.66 1.13 -6.49
C ASP A 369 -20.68 0.52 -7.51
N ASP A 370 -21.00 0.62 -8.79
CA ASP A 370 -20.22 0.07 -9.88
C ASP A 370 -18.76 0.62 -9.82
N ASP A 371 -17.78 -0.23 -10.08
CA ASP A 371 -16.33 0.07 -10.09
C ASP A 371 -15.74 0.67 -8.80
N SER A 372 -16.52 0.69 -7.70
CA SER A 372 -16.06 1.27 -6.44
C SER A 372 -15.29 0.30 -5.54
N GLN A 373 -15.34 -1.00 -5.82
CA GLN A 373 -14.86 -2.06 -4.92
C GLN A 373 -13.35 -2.23 -4.99
N LEU A 374 -12.70 -2.35 -3.81
CA LEU A 374 -11.31 -2.73 -3.63
C LEU A 374 -11.23 -3.84 -2.57
N GLU A 375 -11.17 -5.10 -2.99
CA GLU A 375 -11.04 -6.26 -2.10
C GLU A 375 -9.60 -6.38 -1.60
N LEU A 376 -9.42 -6.46 -0.27
CA LEU A 376 -8.12 -6.62 0.39
C LEU A 376 -7.93 -8.06 0.85
N ARG A 377 -6.69 -8.57 0.71
CA ARG A 377 -6.28 -9.94 1.11
C ARG A 377 -7.16 -11.03 0.49
N ARG A 378 -7.51 -10.88 -0.78
CA ARG A 378 -8.43 -11.80 -1.49
C ARG A 378 -7.97 -13.27 -1.42
N ASP A 379 -6.67 -13.50 -1.51
CA ASP A 379 -6.06 -14.84 -1.57
C ASP A 379 -5.72 -15.43 -0.19
N PHE A 380 -5.89 -14.64 0.88
CA PHE A 380 -5.74 -15.07 2.27
C PHE A 380 -7.11 -15.25 2.93
N ALA A 381 -7.26 -16.30 3.75
CA ALA A 381 -8.51 -16.63 4.44
C ALA A 381 -9.71 -16.67 3.48
N ALA A 382 -9.77 -17.69 2.64
CA ALA A 382 -10.76 -17.85 1.57
C ALA A 382 -12.22 -17.80 2.05
N GLY A 383 -12.48 -18.05 3.34
CA GLY A 383 -13.80 -17.97 4.00
C GLY A 383 -14.28 -16.55 4.28
N ALA A 384 -13.44 -15.51 4.06
CA ALA A 384 -13.71 -14.13 4.41
C ALA A 384 -13.50 -13.18 3.24
N ILE A 385 -14.47 -12.30 3.00
CA ILE A 385 -14.33 -11.14 2.11
C ILE A 385 -14.15 -9.90 2.98
N THR A 386 -13.15 -9.09 2.64
CA THR A 386 -12.93 -7.75 3.19
C THR A 386 -12.70 -6.78 2.05
N THR A 387 -13.60 -5.82 1.86
CA THR A 387 -13.50 -4.89 0.74
C THR A 387 -13.87 -3.48 1.14
N LEU A 388 -13.11 -2.50 0.66
CA LEU A 388 -13.51 -1.10 0.63
C LEU A 388 -14.40 -0.88 -0.59
N ALA A 389 -15.48 -0.13 -0.43
CA ALA A 389 -16.40 0.14 -1.53
C ALA A 389 -17.18 1.44 -1.29
N LYS A 390 -18.07 1.79 -2.22
CA LYS A 390 -19.08 2.83 -2.02
C LYS A 390 -20.48 2.24 -2.10
N ILE A 391 -21.38 2.78 -1.30
CA ILE A 391 -22.83 2.54 -1.39
C ILE A 391 -23.50 3.90 -1.46
N HIS A 392 -24.21 4.18 -2.57
CA HIS A 392 -24.78 5.50 -2.87
C HIS A 392 -23.75 6.64 -2.71
N GLY A 393 -22.54 6.44 -3.22
CA GLY A 393 -21.43 7.40 -3.18
C GLY A 393 -20.71 7.48 -1.83
N ARG A 394 -21.20 6.83 -0.76
CA ARG A 394 -20.57 6.82 0.56
C ARG A 394 -19.58 5.67 0.70
N ALA A 395 -18.34 5.98 1.06
CA ALA A 395 -17.32 4.97 1.33
C ALA A 395 -17.68 4.16 2.59
N VAL A 396 -17.52 2.84 2.48
CA VAL A 396 -17.80 1.86 3.52
C VAL A 396 -16.78 0.72 3.48
N GLY A 397 -16.60 0.03 4.60
CA GLY A 397 -15.97 -1.28 4.64
C GLY A 397 -17.06 -2.36 4.58
N VAL A 398 -16.87 -3.39 3.75
CA VAL A 398 -17.76 -4.55 3.68
C VAL A 398 -17.02 -5.79 4.15
N VAL A 399 -17.62 -6.53 5.08
CA VAL A 399 -17.18 -7.85 5.53
C VAL A 399 -18.26 -8.87 5.19
N ALA A 400 -17.87 -10.04 4.70
CA ALA A 400 -18.83 -11.09 4.34
C ALA A 400 -18.24 -12.49 4.49
N ASN A 401 -19.06 -13.45 4.90
CA ASN A 401 -18.70 -14.87 4.88
C ASN A 401 -18.76 -15.42 3.45
N VAL A 402 -17.93 -16.42 3.14
CA VAL A 402 -17.94 -17.10 1.85
C VAL A 402 -18.51 -18.52 2.02
N PRO A 403 -19.80 -18.76 1.69
CA PRO A 403 -20.43 -20.08 1.88
C PRO A 403 -19.75 -21.22 1.09
N ALA A 404 -19.07 -20.89 0.00
CA ALA A 404 -18.31 -21.84 -0.79
C ALA A 404 -17.07 -22.41 -0.06
N HIS A 405 -16.61 -21.75 1.02
CA HIS A 405 -15.51 -22.22 1.86
C HIS A 405 -16.05 -22.62 3.23
N LEU A 406 -15.83 -23.86 3.65
CA LEU A 406 -16.28 -24.43 4.95
C LEU A 406 -17.76 -24.14 5.27
N GLY A 407 -18.61 -24.00 4.24
CA GLY A 407 -20.04 -23.66 4.43
C GLY A 407 -20.28 -22.24 4.97
N GLY A 408 -19.28 -21.36 4.99
CA GLY A 408 -19.31 -20.03 5.59
C GLY A 408 -18.83 -19.99 7.05
N ALA A 409 -18.31 -21.10 7.60
CA ALA A 409 -17.74 -21.12 8.95
C ALA A 409 -16.51 -20.21 9.03
N ILE A 410 -16.35 -19.56 10.19
CA ILE A 410 -15.24 -18.64 10.46
C ILE A 410 -14.11 -19.45 11.09
N ASP A 411 -12.99 -19.59 10.41
CA ASP A 411 -11.73 -20.15 10.93
C ASP A 411 -10.83 -19.07 11.55
N ALA A 412 -9.65 -19.46 12.03
CA ALA A 412 -8.70 -18.55 12.68
C ALA A 412 -8.26 -17.40 11.74
N ASP A 413 -7.90 -17.77 10.51
CA ASP A 413 -7.42 -16.80 9.51
C ASP A 413 -8.53 -15.82 9.10
N ALA A 414 -9.77 -16.30 8.94
CA ALA A 414 -10.92 -15.46 8.65
C ALA A 414 -11.23 -14.50 9.81
N ALA A 415 -11.13 -14.97 11.06
CA ALA A 415 -11.34 -14.13 12.24
C ALA A 415 -10.30 -13.02 12.33
N ASP A 416 -9.02 -13.32 12.07
CA ASP A 416 -7.94 -12.34 12.05
C ASP A 416 -8.08 -11.32 10.90
N LYS A 417 -8.42 -11.81 9.71
CA LYS A 417 -8.68 -10.95 8.54
C LYS A 417 -9.80 -9.96 8.81
N PHE A 418 -10.93 -10.43 9.36
CA PHE A 418 -12.04 -9.56 9.76
C PHE A 418 -11.62 -8.57 10.85
N ALA A 419 -10.99 -9.05 11.92
CA ALA A 419 -10.58 -8.22 13.05
C ALA A 419 -9.66 -7.06 12.62
N ARG A 420 -8.66 -7.34 11.79
CA ARG A 420 -7.76 -6.30 11.26
C ARG A 420 -8.49 -5.31 10.35
N PHE A 421 -9.34 -5.80 9.44
CA PHE A 421 -10.05 -4.94 8.50
C PHE A 421 -11.02 -3.98 9.20
N ILE A 422 -11.76 -4.46 10.21
CA ILE A 422 -12.67 -3.59 10.98
C ILE A 422 -11.91 -2.55 11.82
N GLN A 423 -10.68 -2.87 12.30
CA GLN A 423 -9.81 -1.86 12.92
C GLN A 423 -9.40 -0.76 11.94
N LEU A 424 -9.05 -1.15 10.70
CA LEU A 424 -8.72 -0.23 9.62
C LEU A 424 -9.90 0.71 9.33
N CYS A 425 -11.09 0.16 9.16
CA CYS A 425 -12.30 0.95 8.93
C CYS A 425 -12.59 1.92 10.07
N ASP A 426 -12.52 1.45 11.33
CA ASP A 426 -12.76 2.28 12.49
C ASP A 426 -11.71 3.41 12.64
N ALA A 427 -10.43 3.13 12.40
CA ALA A 427 -9.36 4.12 12.48
C ALA A 427 -9.60 5.32 11.55
N PHE A 428 -10.19 5.08 10.39
CA PHE A 428 -10.44 6.09 9.35
C PHE A 428 -11.91 6.45 9.14
N ASP A 429 -12.76 6.16 10.14
CA ASP A 429 -14.17 6.58 10.18
C ASP A 429 -15.05 6.01 9.05
N LEU A 430 -14.72 4.82 8.54
CA LEU A 430 -15.54 4.13 7.56
C LEU A 430 -16.60 3.27 8.26
N PRO A 431 -17.89 3.45 7.96
CA PRO A 431 -18.93 2.55 8.40
C PRO A 431 -18.71 1.12 7.90
N ILE A 432 -19.16 0.13 8.67
CA ILE A 432 -18.98 -1.28 8.35
C ILE A 432 -20.32 -1.89 7.96
N ILE A 433 -20.35 -2.59 6.84
CA ILE A 433 -21.48 -3.40 6.36
C ILE A 433 -21.08 -4.86 6.48
N SER A 434 -21.84 -5.64 7.23
CA SER A 434 -21.61 -7.06 7.45
C SER A 434 -22.69 -7.89 6.75
N LEU A 435 -22.28 -8.74 5.81
CA LEU A 435 -23.16 -9.71 5.15
C LEU A 435 -22.93 -11.08 5.82
N CYS A 436 -23.90 -11.50 6.61
CA CYS A 436 -23.80 -12.72 7.40
C CYS A 436 -24.44 -13.92 6.69
N ASP A 437 -23.66 -14.93 6.40
CA ASP A 437 -24.09 -16.30 6.06
C ASP A 437 -23.10 -17.31 6.66
N THR A 438 -23.25 -17.62 7.94
CA THR A 438 -22.33 -18.46 8.67
C THR A 438 -23.04 -19.50 9.54
N PRO A 439 -22.55 -20.75 9.56
CA PRO A 439 -23.00 -21.78 10.52
C PRO A 439 -22.37 -21.58 11.92
N GLY A 440 -21.45 -20.63 12.08
CA GLY A 440 -20.71 -20.39 13.31
C GLY A 440 -19.21 -20.36 13.09
N PHE A 441 -18.45 -20.41 14.17
CA PHE A 441 -17.00 -20.63 14.13
C PHE A 441 -16.66 -22.07 13.81
N MET A 442 -15.46 -22.31 13.22
CA MET A 442 -14.91 -23.65 13.09
C MET A 442 -14.67 -24.25 14.47
N VAL A 443 -15.02 -25.52 14.61
CA VAL A 443 -14.93 -26.28 15.86
C VAL A 443 -14.29 -27.64 15.64
N GLY A 444 -13.80 -28.24 16.69
CA GLY A 444 -13.23 -29.58 16.68
C GLY A 444 -11.75 -29.60 17.08
N PRO A 445 -11.22 -30.80 17.43
CA PRO A 445 -9.86 -30.93 17.95
C PRO A 445 -8.78 -30.37 17.01
N GLU A 446 -8.95 -30.57 15.71
CA GLU A 446 -8.00 -30.07 14.69
C GLU A 446 -8.01 -28.50 14.63
N ALA A 447 -9.20 -27.92 14.63
CA ALA A 447 -9.34 -26.48 14.64
C ALA A 447 -8.67 -25.84 15.88
N GLU A 448 -8.80 -26.45 17.05
CA GLU A 448 -8.21 -25.94 18.30
C GLU A 448 -6.67 -25.94 18.29
N THR A 449 -6.02 -26.68 17.40
CA THR A 449 -4.55 -26.64 17.26
C THR A 449 -4.03 -25.30 16.79
N SER A 450 -4.87 -24.48 16.15
CA SER A 450 -4.57 -23.12 15.68
C SER A 450 -4.96 -22.02 16.69
N ALA A 451 -5.18 -22.38 17.97
CA ALA A 451 -5.57 -21.43 19.03
C ALA A 451 -6.87 -20.64 18.73
N GLN A 452 -7.86 -21.32 18.16
CA GLN A 452 -9.15 -20.76 17.70
C GLN A 452 -9.79 -19.80 18.71
N VAL A 453 -9.81 -20.17 20.00
CA VAL A 453 -10.41 -19.34 21.07
C VAL A 453 -9.83 -17.92 21.09
N ARG A 454 -8.52 -17.74 20.82
CA ARG A 454 -7.87 -16.42 20.83
C ARG A 454 -8.18 -15.63 19.57
N HIS A 455 -8.18 -16.28 18.42
CA HIS A 455 -8.51 -15.63 17.14
C HIS A 455 -9.98 -15.16 17.12
N PHE A 456 -10.90 -15.99 17.59
CA PHE A 456 -12.32 -15.61 17.70
C PHE A 456 -12.55 -14.49 18.73
N ALA A 457 -11.90 -14.61 19.91
CA ALA A 457 -11.97 -13.56 20.94
C ALA A 457 -11.45 -12.21 20.43
N ARG A 458 -10.42 -12.21 19.58
CA ARG A 458 -9.89 -11.00 18.94
C ARG A 458 -10.97 -10.27 18.13
N LEU A 459 -11.78 -11.01 17.35
CA LEU A 459 -12.87 -10.41 16.58
C LEU A 459 -13.92 -9.76 17.49
N PHE A 460 -14.34 -10.43 18.57
CA PHE A 460 -15.28 -9.86 19.54
C PHE A 460 -14.72 -8.62 20.25
N VAL A 461 -13.49 -8.69 20.76
CA VAL A 461 -12.85 -7.55 21.46
C VAL A 461 -12.68 -6.36 20.53
N THR A 462 -12.29 -6.61 19.28
CA THR A 462 -12.16 -5.56 18.28
C THR A 462 -13.52 -4.95 17.96
N ALA A 463 -14.53 -5.76 17.69
CA ALA A 463 -15.89 -5.30 17.37
C ALA A 463 -16.49 -4.48 18.52
N ALA A 464 -16.33 -4.92 19.76
CA ALA A 464 -16.83 -4.21 20.95
C ALA A 464 -16.17 -2.84 21.18
N SER A 465 -15.02 -2.58 20.56
CA SER A 465 -14.27 -1.31 20.66
C SER A 465 -14.50 -0.34 19.50
N LEU A 466 -15.34 -0.71 18.52
CA LEU A 466 -15.63 0.13 17.36
C LEU A 466 -16.51 1.33 17.73
N THR A 467 -16.33 2.41 17.00
CA THR A 467 -17.10 3.65 17.17
C THR A 467 -17.77 4.10 15.87
N VAL A 468 -17.52 3.40 14.74
CA VAL A 468 -18.21 3.62 13.48
C VAL A 468 -19.55 2.87 13.45
N PRO A 469 -20.54 3.35 12.67
CA PRO A 469 -21.76 2.60 12.44
C PRO A 469 -21.45 1.21 11.86
N TRP A 470 -22.14 0.19 12.41
CA TRP A 470 -22.09 -1.19 11.92
C TRP A 470 -23.51 -1.62 11.52
N ILE A 471 -23.69 -2.03 10.28
CA ILE A 471 -24.97 -2.53 9.77
C ILE A 471 -24.78 -3.99 9.39
N THR A 472 -25.59 -4.87 9.96
CA THR A 472 -25.59 -6.30 9.63
C THR A 472 -26.77 -6.64 8.73
N VAL A 473 -26.53 -7.43 7.69
CA VAL A 473 -27.57 -8.05 6.86
C VAL A 473 -27.39 -9.55 6.90
N VAL A 474 -28.32 -10.26 7.55
CA VAL A 474 -28.32 -11.73 7.55
C VAL A 474 -28.94 -12.21 6.24
N VAL A 475 -28.07 -12.71 5.36
CA VAL A 475 -28.43 -13.11 3.99
C VAL A 475 -29.08 -14.50 3.98
N ARG A 476 -28.54 -15.43 4.78
CA ARG A 476 -29.07 -16.78 4.92
C ARG A 476 -28.83 -17.32 6.35
N LYS A 477 -27.71 -18.01 6.63
CA LYS A 477 -27.45 -18.60 7.94
C LYS A 477 -26.92 -17.58 8.93
N GLY A 478 -27.62 -17.43 10.03
CA GLY A 478 -27.24 -16.60 11.19
C GLY A 478 -27.11 -17.48 12.44
N TYR A 479 -26.09 -18.37 12.50
CA TYR A 479 -26.03 -19.34 13.58
C TYR A 479 -24.93 -19.05 14.60
N GLY A 480 -25.31 -19.16 15.88
CA GLY A 480 -24.43 -19.20 17.02
C GLY A 480 -23.52 -17.96 17.18
N LEU A 481 -22.39 -18.18 17.85
CA LEU A 481 -21.43 -17.10 18.15
C LEU A 481 -20.79 -16.50 16.90
N GLY A 482 -20.66 -17.26 15.81
CA GLY A 482 -20.14 -16.72 14.54
C GLY A 482 -21.05 -15.65 13.97
N ALA A 483 -22.38 -15.86 13.98
CA ALA A 483 -23.32 -14.84 13.54
C ALA A 483 -23.33 -13.62 14.46
N GLN A 484 -23.22 -13.81 15.78
CA GLN A 484 -23.07 -12.71 16.71
C GLN A 484 -21.79 -11.89 16.43
N ALA A 485 -20.66 -12.55 16.13
CA ALA A 485 -19.42 -11.86 15.77
C ALA A 485 -19.57 -11.04 14.48
N MET A 486 -20.33 -11.55 13.49
CA MET A 486 -20.67 -10.82 12.27
C MET A 486 -21.68 -9.66 12.52
N ALA A 487 -22.23 -9.55 13.72
CA ALA A 487 -23.13 -8.49 14.16
C ALA A 487 -22.54 -7.66 15.31
N ALA A 488 -21.24 -7.38 15.25
CA ALA A 488 -20.50 -6.60 16.26
C ALA A 488 -20.55 -7.20 17.69
N GLY A 489 -20.82 -8.50 17.81
CA GLY A 489 -20.89 -9.23 19.08
C GLY A 489 -22.32 -9.59 19.54
N SER A 490 -23.35 -8.98 18.97
CA SER A 490 -24.76 -9.28 19.19
C SER A 490 -25.60 -8.65 18.08
N PHE A 491 -26.73 -9.24 17.74
CA PHE A 491 -27.68 -8.61 16.79
C PHE A 491 -28.20 -7.24 17.25
N HIS A 492 -28.09 -6.93 18.53
CA HIS A 492 -28.42 -5.61 19.10
C HIS A 492 -27.17 -4.74 19.40
N ALA A 493 -25.95 -5.22 19.12
CA ALA A 493 -24.74 -4.39 19.23
C ALA A 493 -24.48 -3.59 17.95
N ALA A 494 -24.96 -4.05 16.81
CA ALA A 494 -24.95 -3.31 15.56
C ALA A 494 -25.83 -2.06 15.64
N THR A 495 -25.57 -1.07 14.80
CA THR A 495 -26.46 0.10 14.62
C THR A 495 -27.82 -0.33 14.12
N THR A 496 -27.84 -1.32 13.22
CA THR A 496 -29.05 -1.96 12.71
C THR A 496 -28.71 -3.36 12.21
N THR A 497 -29.60 -4.30 12.50
CA THR A 497 -29.56 -5.68 11.99
C THR A 497 -30.77 -5.95 11.13
N PHE A 498 -30.55 -6.09 9.83
CA PHE A 498 -31.53 -6.54 8.85
C PHE A 498 -31.37 -8.03 8.55
N ALA A 499 -32.44 -8.65 8.10
CA ALA A 499 -32.37 -9.95 7.44
C ALA A 499 -33.07 -9.92 6.09
N TRP A 500 -32.64 -10.76 5.17
CA TRP A 500 -33.43 -11.12 4.00
C TRP A 500 -34.49 -12.17 4.39
N PRO A 501 -35.55 -12.36 3.58
CA PRO A 501 -36.54 -13.41 3.83
C PRO A 501 -35.98 -14.82 3.90
N THR A 502 -34.79 -15.03 3.33
CA THR A 502 -34.00 -16.26 3.36
C THR A 502 -33.20 -16.45 4.66
N GLY A 503 -33.24 -15.50 5.58
CA GLY A 503 -32.54 -15.54 6.86
C GLY A 503 -33.04 -16.67 7.77
N GLU A 504 -32.08 -17.45 8.29
CA GLU A 504 -32.30 -18.60 9.19
C GLU A 504 -31.47 -18.41 10.45
N PHE A 505 -32.05 -18.59 11.62
CA PHE A 505 -31.43 -18.27 12.89
C PHE A 505 -31.50 -19.43 13.88
N GLY A 506 -30.47 -19.56 14.70
CA GLY A 506 -30.40 -20.56 15.75
C GLY A 506 -29.10 -20.54 16.52
N GLY A 507 -29.05 -21.20 17.66
CA GLY A 507 -27.84 -21.33 18.48
C GLY A 507 -26.74 -22.18 17.81
N MET A 508 -27.10 -23.01 16.85
CA MET A 508 -26.26 -23.85 16.00
C MET A 508 -27.07 -24.25 14.76
N GLY A 509 -26.50 -25.01 13.82
CA GLY A 509 -27.25 -25.57 12.69
C GLY A 509 -28.50 -26.31 13.14
N LEU A 510 -29.65 -25.97 12.56
CA LEU A 510 -30.98 -26.34 13.09
C LEU A 510 -31.19 -27.86 13.12
N GLU A 511 -30.76 -28.62 12.13
CA GLU A 511 -30.86 -30.09 12.12
C GLU A 511 -30.04 -30.72 13.27
N GLY A 512 -28.81 -30.19 13.49
CA GLY A 512 -27.97 -30.60 14.61
C GLY A 512 -28.60 -30.29 15.96
N ALA A 513 -29.19 -29.09 16.08
CA ALA A 513 -29.90 -28.67 17.29
C ALA A 513 -31.08 -29.58 17.63
N VAL A 514 -31.86 -29.97 16.62
CA VAL A 514 -32.97 -30.93 16.80
C VAL A 514 -32.46 -32.29 17.24
N ARG A 515 -31.47 -32.85 16.56
CA ARG A 515 -30.89 -34.17 16.93
C ARG A 515 -30.30 -34.19 18.33
N LEU A 516 -29.73 -33.06 18.77
CA LEU A 516 -29.15 -32.95 20.11
C LEU A 516 -30.23 -32.69 21.18
N GLY A 517 -31.11 -31.74 20.92
CA GLY A 517 -32.13 -31.30 21.90
C GLY A 517 -33.25 -32.31 22.13
N TYR A 518 -33.64 -33.04 21.08
CA TYR A 518 -34.72 -34.02 21.11
C TYR A 518 -34.21 -35.46 21.03
N ARG A 519 -32.95 -35.72 21.44
CA ARG A 519 -32.34 -37.04 21.37
C ARG A 519 -33.20 -38.10 22.05
N LYS A 520 -33.73 -37.83 23.23
CA LYS A 520 -34.51 -38.78 24.01
C LYS A 520 -35.85 -39.16 23.31
N GLU A 521 -36.51 -38.16 22.74
CA GLU A 521 -37.76 -38.33 22.01
C GLU A 521 -37.54 -39.11 20.70
N LEU A 522 -36.46 -38.81 19.99
CA LEU A 522 -36.05 -39.49 18.77
C LEU A 522 -35.66 -40.94 19.06
N ASP A 523 -34.93 -41.22 20.14
CA ASP A 523 -34.52 -42.56 20.54
C ASP A 523 -35.69 -43.39 21.12
N ALA A 524 -36.76 -42.77 21.60
CA ALA A 524 -37.98 -43.43 22.07
C ALA A 524 -38.99 -43.75 20.96
N ALA A 525 -38.71 -43.35 19.70
CA ALA A 525 -39.58 -43.66 18.57
C ALA A 525 -39.70 -45.17 18.35
N PRO A 526 -40.90 -45.70 18.03
CA PRO A 526 -41.16 -47.14 17.98
C PRO A 526 -40.42 -47.86 16.87
N ASP A 527 -40.07 -47.19 15.79
CA ASP A 527 -39.31 -47.72 14.67
C ASP A 527 -38.59 -46.60 13.91
N ALA A 528 -37.78 -46.98 12.92
CA ALA A 528 -37.00 -46.03 12.12
C ALA A 528 -37.84 -45.07 11.28
N ALA A 529 -39.01 -45.48 10.82
CA ALA A 529 -39.92 -44.66 10.03
C ALA A 529 -40.54 -43.56 10.90
N ALA A 530 -41.07 -43.93 12.07
CA ALA A 530 -41.62 -42.97 13.05
C ALA A 530 -40.55 -42.00 13.57
N ARG A 531 -39.30 -42.50 13.74
CA ARG A 531 -38.17 -41.63 14.09
C ARG A 531 -37.90 -40.57 12.99
N ALA A 532 -37.84 -41.01 11.72
CA ALA A 532 -37.58 -40.11 10.59
C ALA A 532 -38.69 -39.08 10.43
N GLU A 533 -39.95 -39.49 10.56
CA GLU A 533 -41.12 -38.55 10.51
C GLU A 533 -41.09 -37.54 11.67
N LEU A 534 -40.78 -37.98 12.89
CA LEU A 534 -40.61 -37.08 14.03
C LEU A 534 -39.49 -36.11 13.84
N GLU A 535 -38.31 -36.57 13.36
CA GLU A 535 -37.14 -35.75 13.09
C GLU A 535 -37.45 -34.66 12.02
N GLU A 536 -38.07 -35.07 10.89
CA GLU A 536 -38.48 -34.13 9.84
C GLU A 536 -39.44 -33.03 10.33
N ARG A 537 -40.46 -33.41 11.12
CA ARG A 537 -41.41 -32.50 11.72
C ARG A 537 -40.73 -31.52 12.68
N LEU A 538 -39.81 -31.98 13.53
CA LEU A 538 -39.08 -31.14 14.48
C LEU A 538 -38.10 -30.19 13.75
N ILE A 539 -37.47 -30.64 12.69
CA ILE A 539 -36.61 -29.81 11.85
C ILE A 539 -37.44 -28.71 11.16
N ALA A 540 -38.59 -29.05 10.58
CA ALA A 540 -39.51 -28.06 9.98
C ALA A 540 -39.95 -27.01 10.98
N ALA A 541 -40.34 -27.42 12.21
CA ALA A 541 -40.69 -26.49 13.27
C ALA A 541 -39.50 -25.59 13.70
N ALA A 542 -38.27 -26.14 13.73
CA ALA A 542 -37.10 -25.34 14.06
C ALA A 542 -36.82 -24.27 12.98
N TYR A 543 -37.01 -24.59 11.70
CA TYR A 543 -36.85 -23.61 10.60
C TYR A 543 -37.96 -22.54 10.64
N GLU A 544 -39.18 -22.90 10.97
CA GLU A 544 -40.29 -21.92 11.16
C GLU A 544 -39.98 -20.99 12.33
N GLN A 545 -39.54 -21.53 13.45
CA GLN A 545 -39.16 -20.77 14.63
C GLN A 545 -37.95 -19.84 14.37
N GLY A 546 -36.94 -20.33 13.68
CA GLY A 546 -35.72 -19.57 13.34
C GLY A 546 -35.85 -18.75 12.06
N SER A 547 -37.04 -18.53 11.51
CA SER A 547 -37.24 -17.70 10.32
C SER A 547 -37.03 -16.22 10.60
N ALA A 548 -36.55 -15.47 9.60
CA ALA A 548 -36.31 -14.02 9.72
C ALA A 548 -37.55 -13.25 10.22
N LEU A 549 -38.74 -13.57 9.71
CA LEU A 549 -39.99 -12.92 10.14
C LEU A 549 -40.30 -13.20 11.62
N ASN A 550 -40.08 -14.42 12.09
CA ASN A 550 -40.29 -14.75 13.48
C ASN A 550 -39.29 -14.04 14.40
N MET A 551 -38.01 -13.94 13.99
CA MET A 551 -36.98 -13.18 14.69
C MET A 551 -37.36 -11.69 14.82
N ALA A 552 -37.89 -11.08 13.76
CA ALA A 552 -38.32 -9.69 13.76
C ALA A 552 -39.56 -9.48 14.65
N MET A 553 -40.51 -10.44 14.66
CA MET A 553 -41.70 -10.37 15.57
C MET A 553 -41.29 -10.38 17.05
N HIS A 554 -40.17 -11.00 17.40
CA HIS A 554 -39.65 -11.05 18.77
C HIS A 554 -38.60 -9.99 19.07
N ILE A 555 -38.34 -9.09 18.11
CA ILE A 555 -37.33 -8.02 18.21
C ILE A 555 -35.93 -8.57 18.47
N GLU A 556 -35.60 -9.75 17.94
CA GLU A 556 -34.22 -10.27 17.95
C GLU A 556 -33.38 -9.69 16.80
N ILE A 557 -34.04 -9.15 15.77
CA ILE A 557 -33.50 -8.31 14.70
C ILE A 557 -34.42 -7.13 14.45
N ASP A 558 -33.94 -6.07 13.77
CA ASP A 558 -34.70 -4.83 13.62
C ASP A 558 -35.75 -4.87 12.50
N ASP A 559 -35.42 -5.54 11.35
CA ASP A 559 -36.35 -5.59 10.21
C ASP A 559 -36.00 -6.74 9.25
N VAL A 560 -37.00 -7.17 8.48
CA VAL A 560 -36.84 -8.06 7.34
C VAL A 560 -37.06 -7.25 6.07
N ILE A 561 -36.08 -7.18 5.22
CA ILE A 561 -36.07 -6.31 4.03
C ILE A 561 -36.07 -7.10 2.72
N ASP A 562 -36.67 -6.51 1.68
CA ASP A 562 -36.48 -7.02 0.32
C ASP A 562 -34.99 -6.94 -0.05
N PRO A 563 -34.35 -8.02 -0.53
CA PRO A 563 -32.96 -7.99 -0.98
C PRO A 563 -32.65 -6.82 -1.93
N ALA A 564 -33.57 -6.51 -2.85
CA ALA A 564 -33.40 -5.41 -3.81
C ALA A 564 -33.26 -4.02 -3.17
N ASP A 565 -33.85 -3.82 -1.98
CA ASP A 565 -33.83 -2.54 -1.28
C ASP A 565 -32.62 -2.38 -0.36
N THR A 566 -31.77 -3.40 -0.25
CA THR A 566 -30.63 -3.42 0.69
C THR A 566 -29.72 -2.19 0.56
N PRO A 567 -29.28 -1.74 -0.64
CA PRO A 567 -28.42 -0.55 -0.76
C PRO A 567 -29.12 0.71 -0.22
N ALA A 568 -30.39 0.88 -0.54
CA ALA A 568 -31.18 2.04 -0.11
C ALA A 568 -31.38 2.05 1.42
N ARG A 569 -31.68 0.88 2.03
CA ARG A 569 -31.83 0.75 3.49
C ARG A 569 -30.53 1.04 4.23
N ILE A 570 -29.38 0.53 3.72
CA ILE A 570 -28.06 0.86 4.25
C ILE A 570 -27.80 2.37 4.15
N ALA A 571 -28.02 2.97 2.99
CA ALA A 571 -27.79 4.40 2.79
C ALA A 571 -28.66 5.27 3.72
N ALA A 572 -29.94 4.93 3.88
CA ALA A 572 -30.85 5.63 4.79
C ALA A 572 -30.40 5.50 6.26
N THR A 573 -30.01 4.31 6.70
CA THR A 573 -29.48 4.09 8.06
C THR A 573 -28.23 4.93 8.29
N LEU A 574 -27.28 4.89 7.36
CA LEU A 574 -26.04 5.67 7.46
C LEU A 574 -26.30 7.19 7.45
N GLN A 575 -27.31 7.66 6.73
CA GLN A 575 -27.70 9.07 6.72
C GLN A 575 -28.26 9.52 8.09
N ALA A 576 -28.96 8.63 8.79
CA ALA A 576 -29.51 8.88 10.12
C ALA A 576 -28.46 8.81 11.24
N CYS A 577 -27.28 8.22 10.99
CA CYS A 577 -26.20 8.17 11.97
C CYS A 577 -25.57 9.55 12.22
N ALA A 578 -25.01 9.73 13.42
CA ALA A 578 -24.27 10.94 13.77
C ALA A 578 -23.11 11.19 12.79
N PRO A 579 -22.85 12.45 12.43
CA PRO A 579 -21.69 12.79 11.58
C PRO A 579 -20.38 12.51 12.31
N VAL A 580 -19.34 12.25 11.55
CA VAL A 580 -17.99 12.12 12.10
C VAL A 580 -17.54 13.45 12.71
N VAL A 581 -17.04 13.41 13.94
CA VAL A 581 -16.49 14.59 14.63
C VAL A 581 -15.00 14.70 14.30
N PRO A 582 -14.54 15.86 13.80
CA PRO A 582 -13.11 16.10 13.58
C PRO A 582 -12.30 15.90 14.86
N ARG A 583 -11.17 15.21 14.78
CA ARG A 583 -10.28 14.96 15.92
C ARG A 583 -8.83 15.28 15.59
N VAL A 584 -8.07 15.61 16.61
CA VAL A 584 -6.64 15.93 16.48
C VAL A 584 -5.76 14.69 16.62
N GLY A 585 -6.18 13.70 17.42
CA GLY A 585 -5.42 12.50 17.75
C GLY A 585 -5.84 11.26 16.96
N LYS A 586 -5.20 10.15 17.29
CA LYS A 586 -5.62 8.83 16.83
C LYS A 586 -6.96 8.43 17.44
N LYS A 587 -7.79 7.75 16.68
CA LYS A 587 -8.99 7.10 17.17
C LYS A 587 -8.66 5.78 17.88
N ARG A 588 -7.76 5.04 17.29
CA ARG A 588 -7.19 3.80 17.84
C ARG A 588 -5.69 3.98 18.07
N PRO A 589 -5.10 3.34 19.08
CA PRO A 589 -3.66 3.47 19.35
C PRO A 589 -2.81 3.03 18.15
N MET A 590 -3.29 2.02 17.42
CA MET A 590 -2.69 1.48 16.20
C MET A 590 -3.73 0.69 15.41
N ILE A 591 -3.40 0.30 14.19
CA ILE A 591 -4.02 -0.78 13.42
C ILE A 591 -3.06 -1.95 13.53
N ASP A 592 -3.57 -3.14 13.87
CA ASP A 592 -2.74 -4.34 13.94
C ASP A 592 -2.08 -4.61 12.59
N ALA A 593 -0.82 -5.00 12.60
CA ALA A 593 -0.10 -5.38 11.39
C ALA A 593 -0.65 -6.68 10.78
N TRP A 594 -1.21 -7.55 11.64
CA TRP A 594 -1.73 -8.87 11.27
C TRP A 594 -3.21 -9.02 11.56
#